data_849611e10b1a773faaf2db97b2ab89aa
#
_entry.id   849611e10b1a773faaf2db97b2ab89aa
#
_cell.length_a   1.000
_cell.length_b   1.000
_cell.length_c   1.000
_cell.angle_alpha   90.00
_cell.angle_beta   90.00
_cell.angle_gamma   90.00
#
_symmetry.space_group_name_H-M   'P 1'
#
loop_
_entity.id
_entity.type
_entity.pdbx_description
1 polymer ?
#
loop_
_entity_poly.entity_id
_entity_poly.type
_entity_poly.pdbx_seq_one_letter_code
_entity_poly.pdbx_strand_id
1 'polypeptide(L)'
;MKVVVAINSLKGSLSSMEAGQAIKEGIQVVYPEADVVVRPLADGGEGTVEALAIGMGGELVHVSVTGPLGEPVTAEYGILKADGTRPKTAIIEMSAAAGITLVPDEKRNPMHTTTFGVGELIKEAIDNGCRHFIVGIGGSATNDGGIGMLQALGYDFLDKDGAPVGYGGAGLQSIARIKAENVLPELKECTFRVACDVTNPLCGPMGSSAIYGPQKGATPEMVKELDEALLHYAELSKETFDHADRLYPGTGAAGGMGFAFLTYTNAVLESGIKIVLEETGLEDEMKDADFVITGEGRLDSQTALGKAPIGVAHLAKKHGKKVLAFAGCLTPDAGVCNENGIDAFFPILRRVITVQEAMEKENARENMIRSVEQVFRLIKAVQ
;
A
#
# COMPACT_ATOMS: atom_id res chain seq x y z
N MET A 1 4.00 32.93 -4.04
CA MET A 1 3.39 31.75 -4.66
C MET A 1 3.66 30.54 -3.81
N LYS A 2 2.61 29.85 -3.33
CA LYS A 2 2.72 28.58 -2.60
C LYS A 2 2.33 27.43 -3.53
N VAL A 3 3.19 26.40 -3.62
CA VAL A 3 2.95 25.20 -4.43
C VAL A 3 3.06 23.96 -3.53
N VAL A 4 2.04 23.14 -3.54
CA VAL A 4 2.06 21.85 -2.83
C VAL A 4 2.33 20.74 -3.84
N VAL A 5 3.32 19.91 -3.57
CA VAL A 5 3.75 18.81 -4.42
C VAL A 5 3.51 17.49 -3.70
N ALA A 6 2.66 16.65 -4.27
CA ALA A 6 2.41 15.29 -3.82
C ALA A 6 2.35 14.37 -5.07
N ILE A 7 3.48 13.78 -5.40
CA ILE A 7 3.65 12.93 -6.59
C ILE A 7 3.99 11.50 -6.16
N ASN A 8 3.35 10.52 -6.79
CA ASN A 8 3.69 9.10 -6.55
C ASN A 8 5.04 8.76 -7.19
N SER A 9 5.66 7.69 -6.74
CA SER A 9 6.93 7.21 -7.29
C SER A 9 6.82 6.96 -8.80
N LEU A 10 7.88 7.28 -9.52
CA LEU A 10 8.09 6.84 -10.90
C LEU A 10 8.78 5.47 -10.80
N LYS A 11 7.98 4.41 -10.69
CA LYS A 11 8.46 3.05 -10.39
C LYS A 11 9.68 2.66 -11.23
N GLY A 12 10.72 2.17 -10.52
CA GLY A 12 12.00 1.79 -11.14
C GLY A 12 12.92 2.95 -11.51
N SER A 13 12.57 4.21 -11.13
CA SER A 13 13.33 5.42 -11.48
C SER A 13 13.46 6.38 -10.29
N LEU A 14 12.41 7.10 -9.88
CA LEU A 14 12.44 8.07 -8.79
C LEU A 14 11.46 7.67 -7.68
N SER A 15 11.87 7.76 -6.43
CA SER A 15 10.95 7.70 -5.30
C SER A 15 10.01 8.92 -5.30
N SER A 16 8.93 8.87 -4.52
CA SER A 16 7.98 9.97 -4.36
C SER A 16 8.69 11.27 -3.94
N MET A 17 9.56 11.18 -2.94
CA MET A 17 10.30 12.35 -2.43
C MET A 17 11.32 12.88 -3.44
N GLU A 18 12.02 12.03 -4.16
CA GLU A 18 12.97 12.44 -5.20
C GLU A 18 12.28 13.15 -6.37
N ALA A 19 11.15 12.61 -6.82
CA ALA A 19 10.33 13.25 -7.87
C ALA A 19 9.79 14.60 -7.38
N GLY A 20 9.30 14.66 -6.13
CA GLY A 20 8.83 15.90 -5.52
C GLY A 20 9.94 16.95 -5.38
N GLN A 21 11.14 16.55 -5.00
CA GLN A 21 12.28 17.45 -4.89
C GLN A 21 12.72 17.97 -6.28
N ALA A 22 12.71 17.12 -7.31
CA ALA A 22 13.00 17.53 -8.69
C ALA A 22 11.96 18.56 -9.20
N ILE A 23 10.69 18.39 -8.87
CA ILE A 23 9.63 19.37 -9.15
C ILE A 23 9.93 20.69 -8.45
N LYS A 24 10.26 20.67 -7.16
CA LYS A 24 10.62 21.86 -6.39
C LYS A 24 11.77 22.62 -7.03
N GLU A 25 12.83 21.94 -7.42
CA GLU A 25 13.97 22.56 -8.11
C GLU A 25 13.55 23.20 -9.43
N GLY A 26 12.74 22.52 -10.27
CA GLY A 26 12.24 23.07 -11.52
C GLY A 26 11.41 24.35 -11.32
N ILE A 27 10.58 24.41 -10.28
CA ILE A 27 9.81 25.62 -9.92
C ILE A 27 10.75 26.75 -9.48
N GLN A 28 11.72 26.47 -8.62
CA GLN A 28 12.62 27.45 -8.06
C GLN A 28 13.61 28.05 -9.08
N VAL A 29 13.87 27.40 -10.22
CA VAL A 29 14.57 28.02 -11.37
C VAL A 29 13.81 29.24 -11.88
N VAL A 30 12.47 29.24 -11.85
CA VAL A 30 11.63 30.31 -12.39
C VAL A 30 11.13 31.27 -11.30
N TYR A 31 10.82 30.74 -10.14
CA TYR A 31 10.34 31.45 -8.96
C TYR A 31 11.20 31.08 -7.73
N PRO A 32 12.40 31.70 -7.57
CA PRO A 32 13.32 31.35 -6.47
C PRO A 32 12.69 31.48 -5.09
N GLU A 33 11.77 32.44 -4.90
CA GLU A 33 11.08 32.71 -3.64
C GLU A 33 9.76 31.95 -3.47
N ALA A 34 9.48 30.95 -4.32
CA ALA A 34 8.27 30.14 -4.16
C ALA A 34 8.36 29.28 -2.91
N ASP A 35 7.30 29.30 -2.12
CA ASP A 35 7.10 28.34 -1.02
C ASP A 35 6.63 27.02 -1.62
N VAL A 36 7.54 26.05 -1.70
CA VAL A 36 7.24 24.72 -2.29
C VAL A 36 7.30 23.65 -1.21
N VAL A 37 6.12 23.19 -0.83
CA VAL A 37 5.93 22.13 0.16
C VAL A 37 5.85 20.79 -0.56
N VAL A 38 6.79 19.90 -0.30
CA VAL A 38 6.78 18.51 -0.80
C VAL A 38 6.25 17.58 0.29
N ARG A 39 5.26 16.79 -0.06
CA ARG A 39 4.71 15.74 0.81
C ARG A 39 4.83 14.38 0.12
N PRO A 40 5.15 13.31 0.86
CA PRO A 40 5.20 11.98 0.29
C PRO A 40 3.83 11.55 -0.20
N LEU A 41 3.80 10.77 -1.28
CA LEU A 41 2.59 10.18 -1.82
C LEU A 41 2.84 8.70 -2.11
N ALA A 42 1.88 7.87 -1.76
CA ALA A 42 1.82 6.46 -2.05
C ALA A 42 0.36 6.01 -2.16
N ASP A 43 0.12 4.81 -2.62
CA ASP A 43 -1.23 4.25 -2.80
C ASP A 43 -1.51 3.02 -1.91
N GLY A 44 -0.67 2.78 -0.88
CA GLY A 44 -0.79 1.61 -0.01
C GLY A 44 -0.11 0.36 -0.58
N GLY A 45 0.50 0.46 -1.76
CA GLY A 45 1.32 -0.59 -2.36
C GLY A 45 2.81 -0.43 -2.04
N GLU A 46 3.65 -1.02 -2.89
CA GLU A 46 5.12 -0.96 -2.80
C GLU A 46 5.65 0.48 -2.74
N GLY A 47 6.54 0.75 -1.79
CA GLY A 47 7.13 2.07 -1.55
C GLY A 47 6.35 2.96 -0.58
N THR A 48 5.26 2.47 0.00
CA THR A 48 4.48 3.20 1.01
C THR A 48 5.27 3.40 2.30
N VAL A 49 6.02 2.37 2.74
CA VAL A 49 6.88 2.43 3.94
C VAL A 49 7.93 3.52 3.76
N GLU A 50 8.70 3.49 2.67
CA GLU A 50 9.72 4.49 2.38
C GLU A 50 9.11 5.89 2.27
N ALA A 51 8.04 6.04 1.48
CA ALA A 51 7.40 7.32 1.26
C ALA A 51 6.90 7.95 2.57
N LEU A 52 6.15 7.22 3.38
CA LEU A 52 5.59 7.74 4.63
C LEU A 52 6.66 7.87 5.72
N ALA A 53 7.46 6.82 5.97
CA ALA A 53 8.45 6.87 7.05
C ALA A 53 9.49 7.97 6.78
N ILE A 54 10.20 7.91 5.65
CA ILE A 54 11.26 8.88 5.33
C ILE A 54 10.67 10.27 5.06
N GLY A 55 9.58 10.34 4.28
CA GLY A 55 8.95 11.61 3.91
C GLY A 55 8.36 12.38 5.10
N MET A 56 8.04 11.70 6.20
CA MET A 56 7.53 12.31 7.43
C MET A 56 8.57 12.37 8.56
N GLY A 57 9.85 12.14 8.26
CA GLY A 57 10.94 12.24 9.24
C GLY A 57 11.00 11.11 10.26
N GLY A 58 10.47 9.95 9.91
CA GLY A 58 10.60 8.72 10.68
C GLY A 58 11.89 7.96 10.38
N GLU A 59 11.92 6.69 10.78
CA GLU A 59 13.06 5.81 10.59
C GLU A 59 12.62 4.46 10.01
N LEU A 60 13.52 3.81 9.26
CA LEU A 60 13.33 2.46 8.76
C LEU A 60 14.02 1.47 9.71
N VAL A 61 13.32 0.40 10.03
CA VAL A 61 13.80 -0.70 10.87
C VAL A 61 13.84 -1.97 10.03
N HIS A 62 14.99 -2.65 10.06
CA HIS A 62 15.20 -3.91 9.38
C HIS A 62 15.20 -5.05 10.38
N VAL A 63 14.46 -6.10 10.13
CA VAL A 63 14.33 -7.25 11.00
C VAL A 63 14.31 -8.56 10.20
N SER A 64 14.88 -9.61 10.76
CA SER A 64 14.78 -10.95 10.19
C SER A 64 13.47 -11.59 10.63
N VAL A 65 12.64 -11.96 9.66
CA VAL A 65 11.34 -12.60 9.88
C VAL A 65 11.18 -13.82 8.98
N THR A 66 10.16 -14.61 9.23
CA THR A 66 9.78 -15.76 8.41
C THR A 66 9.23 -15.26 7.07
N GLY A 67 9.89 -15.61 5.98
CA GLY A 67 9.45 -15.31 4.61
C GLY A 67 8.27 -16.19 4.16
N PRO A 68 7.73 -15.95 2.97
CA PRO A 68 6.54 -16.65 2.49
C PRO A 68 6.75 -18.16 2.29
N LEU A 69 7.99 -18.61 2.10
CA LEU A 69 8.34 -20.03 1.95
C LEU A 69 8.78 -20.69 3.28
N GLY A 70 8.67 -20.00 4.42
CA GLY A 70 9.12 -20.50 5.72
C GLY A 70 10.60 -20.26 6.01
N GLU A 71 11.37 -19.74 5.05
CA GLU A 71 12.78 -19.41 5.23
C GLU A 71 12.92 -17.96 5.73
N PRO A 72 13.98 -17.63 6.50
CA PRO A 72 14.18 -16.26 6.97
C PRO A 72 14.42 -15.28 5.82
N VAL A 73 13.78 -14.10 5.93
CA VAL A 73 14.00 -12.95 5.04
C VAL A 73 14.28 -11.71 5.88
N THR A 74 15.04 -10.78 5.32
CA THR A 74 15.17 -9.43 5.91
C THR A 74 14.02 -8.58 5.40
N ALA A 75 13.14 -8.19 6.30
CA ALA A 75 12.04 -7.28 6.00
C ALA A 75 12.26 -5.93 6.67
N GLU A 76 11.68 -4.88 6.10
CA GLU A 76 11.72 -3.54 6.68
C GLU A 76 10.33 -3.03 7.00
N TYR A 77 10.25 -2.16 8.01
CA TYR A 77 9.06 -1.38 8.32
C TYR A 77 9.45 0.02 8.80
N GLY A 78 8.53 0.97 8.71
CA GLY A 78 8.75 2.34 9.14
C GLY A 78 8.25 2.60 10.54
N ILE A 79 8.92 3.50 11.29
CA ILE A 79 8.44 4.03 12.56
C ILE A 79 8.34 5.55 12.47
N LEU A 80 7.15 6.08 12.72
CA LEU A 80 6.95 7.50 13.01
C LEU A 80 6.90 7.72 14.51
N LYS A 81 7.72 8.64 15.00
CA LYS A 81 7.76 9.01 16.43
C LYS A 81 6.47 9.73 16.83
N ALA A 82 6.05 9.54 18.06
CA ALA A 82 4.97 10.33 18.63
C ALA A 82 5.39 11.83 18.68
N ASP A 83 4.47 12.73 18.33
CA ASP A 83 4.74 14.18 18.31
C ASP A 83 3.74 15.01 19.13
N GLY A 84 2.97 14.37 20.00
CA GLY A 84 1.90 14.98 20.82
C GLY A 84 0.55 15.09 20.13
N THR A 85 0.51 15.01 18.80
CA THR A 85 -0.71 14.95 18.00
C THR A 85 -0.94 13.57 17.41
N ARG A 86 0.14 12.83 17.21
CA ARG A 86 0.17 11.48 16.63
C ARG A 86 0.81 10.50 17.62
N PRO A 87 0.21 9.31 17.80
CA PRO A 87 0.85 8.21 18.53
C PRO A 87 2.06 7.67 17.77
N LYS A 88 2.93 6.92 18.45
CA LYS A 88 4.02 6.19 17.78
C LYS A 88 3.41 5.19 16.81
N THR A 89 3.69 5.37 15.52
CA THR A 89 3.03 4.66 14.43
C THR A 89 4.01 3.74 13.70
N ALA A 90 3.62 2.50 13.46
CA ALA A 90 4.32 1.59 12.57
C ALA A 90 3.70 1.61 11.17
N ILE A 91 4.53 1.64 10.13
CA ILE A 91 4.12 1.53 8.73
C ILE A 91 4.69 0.22 8.19
N ILE A 92 3.83 -0.70 7.78
CA ILE A 92 4.21 -2.05 7.37
C ILE A 92 3.66 -2.30 5.96
N GLU A 93 4.50 -2.81 5.07
CA GLU A 93 4.06 -3.47 3.84
C GLU A 93 4.14 -4.98 4.03
N MET A 94 3.01 -5.68 3.87
CA MET A 94 3.03 -7.14 3.97
C MET A 94 3.96 -7.80 2.96
N SER A 95 4.19 -7.14 1.81
CA SER A 95 5.06 -7.63 0.75
C SER A 95 6.53 -7.76 1.19
N ALA A 96 6.95 -7.03 2.22
CA ALA A 96 8.31 -7.16 2.78
C ALA A 96 8.55 -8.53 3.44
N ALA A 97 7.49 -9.18 3.95
CA ALA A 97 7.58 -10.48 4.63
C ALA A 97 6.82 -11.61 3.91
N ALA A 98 5.79 -11.28 3.10
CA ALA A 98 4.93 -12.27 2.45
C ALA A 98 4.64 -11.91 0.97
N GLY A 99 5.52 -11.16 0.34
CA GLY A 99 5.38 -10.65 -1.02
C GLY A 99 5.64 -11.67 -2.12
N ILE A 100 4.97 -11.49 -3.25
CA ILE A 100 5.12 -12.37 -4.43
C ILE A 100 6.53 -12.26 -5.05
N THR A 101 7.20 -11.14 -4.89
CA THR A 101 8.57 -10.91 -5.35
C THR A 101 9.61 -11.71 -4.56
N LEU A 102 9.26 -12.19 -3.36
CA LEU A 102 10.10 -13.07 -2.55
C LEU A 102 9.98 -14.54 -2.95
N VAL A 103 9.06 -14.86 -3.88
CA VAL A 103 8.79 -16.25 -4.30
C VAL A 103 9.16 -16.39 -5.77
N PRO A 104 10.20 -17.17 -6.13
CA PRO A 104 10.48 -17.51 -7.51
C PRO A 104 9.27 -18.13 -8.21
N ASP A 105 9.07 -17.82 -9.49
CA ASP A 105 7.88 -18.23 -10.24
C ASP A 105 7.61 -19.73 -10.15
N GLU A 106 8.67 -20.54 -10.24
CA GLU A 106 8.61 -22.00 -10.16
C GLU A 106 8.28 -22.56 -8.76
N LYS A 107 8.35 -21.72 -7.72
CA LYS A 107 8.04 -22.08 -6.33
C LYS A 107 6.69 -21.50 -5.87
N ARG A 108 5.97 -20.77 -6.73
CA ARG A 108 4.67 -20.20 -6.39
C ARG A 108 3.65 -21.31 -6.17
N ASN A 109 3.21 -21.43 -4.93
CA ASN A 109 2.17 -22.37 -4.52
C ASN A 109 1.47 -21.85 -3.24
N PRO A 110 0.26 -21.32 -3.35
CA PRO A 110 -0.44 -20.72 -2.20
C PRO A 110 -0.88 -21.73 -1.13
N MET A 111 -0.79 -23.03 -1.43
CA MET A 111 -0.99 -24.07 -0.41
C MET A 111 0.10 -24.06 0.67
N HIS A 112 1.29 -23.51 0.35
CA HIS A 112 2.46 -23.58 1.23
C HIS A 112 3.04 -22.22 1.62
N THR A 113 2.57 -21.12 1.00
CA THR A 113 3.05 -19.78 1.35
C THR A 113 2.32 -19.21 2.55
N THR A 114 3.06 -18.55 3.46
CA THR A 114 2.56 -18.09 4.76
C THR A 114 2.67 -16.59 4.97
N THR A 115 1.76 -16.05 5.77
CA THR A 115 1.76 -14.66 6.28
C THR A 115 2.44 -14.55 7.66
N PHE A 116 3.10 -15.59 8.19
CA PHE A 116 3.64 -15.62 9.54
C PHE A 116 4.58 -14.43 9.82
N GLY A 117 5.50 -14.12 8.90
CA GLY A 117 6.41 -13.00 9.04
C GLY A 117 5.75 -11.63 9.12
N VAL A 118 4.53 -11.47 8.59
CA VAL A 118 3.77 -10.22 8.76
C VAL A 118 3.38 -10.05 10.23
N GLY A 119 2.98 -11.13 10.89
CA GLY A 119 2.69 -11.10 12.34
C GLY A 119 3.94 -10.85 13.18
N GLU A 120 5.10 -11.38 12.77
CA GLU A 120 6.39 -11.07 13.41
C GLU A 120 6.76 -9.59 13.27
N LEU A 121 6.53 -8.95 12.09
CA LEU A 121 6.71 -7.51 11.92
C LEU A 121 5.81 -6.70 12.86
N ILE A 122 4.54 -7.08 12.97
CA ILE A 122 3.59 -6.42 13.87
C ILE A 122 4.05 -6.56 15.32
N LYS A 123 4.47 -7.77 15.73
CA LYS A 123 4.98 -8.03 17.07
C LYS A 123 6.22 -7.20 17.38
N GLU A 124 7.20 -7.17 16.48
CA GLU A 124 8.41 -6.35 16.63
C GLU A 124 8.06 -4.86 16.80
N ALA A 125 7.11 -4.34 16.00
CA ALA A 125 6.66 -2.97 16.14
C ALA A 125 5.94 -2.71 17.48
N ILE A 126 5.16 -3.67 17.99
CA ILE A 126 4.54 -3.62 19.33
C ILE A 126 5.62 -3.55 20.41
N ASP A 127 6.64 -4.41 20.32
CA ASP A 127 7.77 -4.46 21.26
C ASP A 127 8.59 -3.15 21.23
N ASN A 128 8.65 -2.49 20.06
CA ASN A 128 9.19 -1.13 19.90
C ASN A 128 8.23 -0.02 20.38
N GLY A 129 7.11 -0.36 20.99
CA GLY A 129 6.16 0.59 21.60
C GLY A 129 5.17 1.23 20.63
N CYS A 130 5.04 0.75 19.40
CA CYS A 130 3.98 1.18 18.49
C CYS A 130 2.62 0.62 18.93
N ARG A 131 1.56 1.43 18.76
CA ARG A 131 0.17 1.04 19.03
C ARG A 131 -0.78 1.47 17.92
N HIS A 132 -0.29 2.27 16.99
CA HIS A 132 -0.99 2.64 15.77
C HIS A 132 -0.25 2.06 14.56
N PHE A 133 -1.00 1.45 13.63
CA PHE A 133 -0.45 0.72 12.50
C PHE A 133 -1.09 1.18 11.19
N ILE A 134 -0.25 1.44 10.21
CA ILE A 134 -0.64 1.60 8.80
C ILE A 134 -0.09 0.38 8.08
N VAL A 135 -0.98 -0.43 7.51
CA VAL A 135 -0.57 -1.70 6.89
C VAL A 135 -1.00 -1.74 5.43
N GLY A 136 -0.04 -1.77 4.52
CA GLY A 136 -0.28 -2.05 3.11
C GLY A 136 -0.34 -3.57 2.87
N ILE A 137 -1.44 -4.06 2.30
CA ILE A 137 -1.64 -5.50 2.05
C ILE A 137 -1.51 -5.90 0.58
N GLY A 138 -1.01 -5.00 -0.28
CA GLY A 138 -0.73 -5.28 -1.69
C GLY A 138 0.43 -6.23 -1.90
N GLY A 139 0.53 -6.83 -3.11
CA GLY A 139 1.67 -7.62 -3.54
C GLY A 139 1.85 -9.00 -2.90
N SER A 140 0.83 -9.58 -2.27
CA SER A 140 0.91 -10.84 -1.52
C SER A 140 1.20 -12.07 -2.39
N ALA A 141 1.98 -13.02 -1.85
CA ALA A 141 2.20 -14.37 -2.40
C ALA A 141 1.24 -15.43 -1.80
N THR A 142 0.45 -15.07 -0.81
CA THR A 142 -0.23 -15.98 0.11
C THR A 142 -1.73 -16.09 -0.15
N ASN A 143 -2.32 -17.20 0.24
CA ASN A 143 -3.78 -17.44 0.29
C ASN A 143 -4.12 -18.29 1.52
N ASP A 144 -3.59 -17.89 2.67
CA ASP A 144 -3.71 -18.58 3.94
C ASP A 144 -4.76 -17.97 4.89
N GLY A 145 -5.63 -17.08 4.38
CA GLY A 145 -6.64 -16.42 5.21
C GLY A 145 -6.03 -15.47 6.28
N GLY A 146 -4.72 -15.22 6.23
CA GLY A 146 -4.00 -14.47 7.26
C GLY A 146 -3.72 -15.27 8.54
N ILE A 147 -3.95 -16.58 8.55
CA ILE A 147 -3.73 -17.39 9.76
C ILE A 147 -2.27 -17.38 10.22
N GLY A 148 -1.31 -17.35 9.28
CA GLY A 148 0.10 -17.26 9.65
C GLY A 148 0.40 -16.00 10.47
N MET A 149 -0.07 -14.83 10.05
CA MET A 149 0.03 -13.59 10.81
C MET A 149 -0.58 -13.73 12.21
N LEU A 150 -1.77 -14.30 12.28
CA LEU A 150 -2.48 -14.49 13.55
C LEU A 150 -1.78 -15.47 14.49
N GLN A 151 -1.17 -16.54 13.94
CA GLN A 151 -0.34 -17.48 14.73
C GLN A 151 0.84 -16.76 15.37
N ALA A 152 1.54 -15.91 14.65
CA ALA A 152 2.66 -15.12 15.19
C ALA A 152 2.19 -14.13 16.28
N LEU A 153 0.93 -13.68 16.23
CA LEU A 153 0.31 -12.80 17.23
C LEU A 153 -0.32 -13.57 18.41
N GLY A 154 -0.22 -14.92 18.42
CA GLY A 154 -0.63 -15.78 19.53
C GLY A 154 -2.02 -16.38 19.44
N TYR A 155 -2.68 -16.32 18.26
CA TYR A 155 -3.89 -17.11 18.03
C TYR A 155 -3.53 -18.57 17.75
N ASP A 156 -4.24 -19.51 18.38
CA ASP A 156 -4.08 -20.93 18.14
C ASP A 156 -5.11 -21.42 17.12
N PHE A 157 -4.64 -21.93 16.00
CA PHE A 157 -5.42 -22.66 14.99
C PHE A 157 -5.08 -24.15 15.13
N LEU A 158 -6.05 -24.94 15.53
CA LEU A 158 -5.85 -26.34 15.88
C LEU A 158 -6.61 -27.24 14.92
N ASP A 159 -6.01 -28.39 14.60
CA ASP A 159 -6.66 -29.46 13.84
C ASP A 159 -7.64 -30.27 14.72
N LYS A 160 -8.24 -31.32 14.12
CA LYS A 160 -9.17 -32.22 14.80
C LYS A 160 -8.55 -32.96 16.00
N ASP A 161 -7.24 -33.18 15.99
CA ASP A 161 -6.49 -33.89 17.03
C ASP A 161 -5.97 -32.91 18.11
N GLY A 162 -6.21 -31.60 17.95
CA GLY A 162 -5.80 -30.54 18.84
C GLY A 162 -4.35 -30.09 18.67
N ALA A 163 -3.69 -30.50 17.59
CA ALA A 163 -2.36 -30.04 17.23
C ALA A 163 -2.42 -28.71 16.44
N PRO A 164 -1.40 -27.83 16.56
CA PRO A 164 -1.33 -26.62 15.74
C PRO A 164 -1.27 -26.97 14.25
N VAL A 165 -2.06 -26.25 13.43
CA VAL A 165 -2.00 -26.41 11.97
C VAL A 165 -0.71 -25.83 11.40
N GLY A 166 -0.27 -26.36 10.27
CA GLY A 166 0.89 -25.85 9.51
C GLY A 166 0.60 -24.53 8.80
N TYR A 167 1.56 -24.09 8.01
CA TYR A 167 1.49 -22.87 7.21
C TYR A 167 0.67 -23.05 5.92
N GLY A 168 0.23 -21.91 5.37
CA GLY A 168 -0.36 -21.80 4.06
C GLY A 168 -1.79 -22.30 3.95
N GLY A 169 -2.29 -22.40 2.72
CA GLY A 169 -3.62 -22.93 2.44
C GLY A 169 -3.84 -24.35 2.91
N ALA A 170 -2.79 -25.18 2.95
CA ALA A 170 -2.86 -26.53 3.50
C ALA A 170 -3.15 -26.53 5.01
N GLY A 171 -2.53 -25.57 5.75
CA GLY A 171 -2.84 -25.36 7.16
C GLY A 171 -4.27 -24.89 7.35
N LEU A 172 -4.73 -23.96 6.52
CA LEU A 172 -6.09 -23.44 6.54
C LEU A 172 -7.14 -24.54 6.37
N GLN A 173 -6.91 -25.51 5.49
CA GLN A 173 -7.79 -26.65 5.28
C GLN A 173 -7.94 -27.55 6.52
N SER A 174 -6.93 -27.55 7.39
CA SER A 174 -6.87 -28.47 8.52
C SER A 174 -7.50 -27.91 9.79
N ILE A 175 -7.94 -26.65 9.80
CA ILE A 175 -8.47 -25.98 11.01
C ILE A 175 -9.77 -26.67 11.44
N ALA A 176 -9.82 -27.05 12.73
CA ALA A 176 -11.02 -27.56 13.38
C ALA A 176 -11.42 -26.74 14.60
N ARG A 177 -10.50 -25.92 15.14
CA ARG A 177 -10.76 -25.08 16.31
C ARG A 177 -9.86 -23.85 16.33
N ILE A 178 -10.43 -22.74 16.79
CA ILE A 178 -9.73 -21.46 16.96
C ILE A 178 -9.74 -21.10 18.44
N LYS A 179 -8.59 -20.67 18.98
CA LYS A 179 -8.45 -20.17 20.35
C LYS A 179 -7.68 -18.85 20.39
N ALA A 180 -8.03 -18.00 21.35
CA ALA A 180 -7.45 -16.67 21.54
C ALA A 180 -6.84 -16.46 22.93
N GLU A 181 -6.54 -17.55 23.64
CA GLU A 181 -6.07 -17.48 25.04
C GLU A 181 -4.63 -16.97 25.17
N ASN A 182 -3.81 -17.19 24.11
CA ASN A 182 -2.39 -16.86 24.09
C ASN A 182 -2.08 -15.59 23.27
N VAL A 183 -3.11 -14.86 22.83
CA VAL A 183 -2.95 -13.63 22.04
C VAL A 183 -2.19 -12.58 22.84
N LEU A 184 -1.25 -11.90 22.16
CA LEU A 184 -0.49 -10.79 22.75
C LEU A 184 -1.45 -9.78 23.39
N PRO A 185 -1.33 -9.51 24.71
CA PRO A 185 -2.25 -8.61 25.42
C PRO A 185 -2.28 -7.20 24.82
N GLU A 186 -1.14 -6.72 24.34
CA GLU A 186 -0.94 -5.41 23.74
C GLU A 186 -1.74 -5.22 22.43
N LEU A 187 -2.11 -6.31 21.77
CA LEU A 187 -2.89 -6.24 20.53
C LEU A 187 -4.24 -5.53 20.72
N LYS A 188 -4.81 -5.60 21.92
CA LYS A 188 -6.07 -4.92 22.27
C LYS A 188 -5.93 -3.39 22.30
N GLU A 189 -4.72 -2.89 22.52
CA GLU A 189 -4.40 -1.46 22.55
C GLU A 189 -4.06 -0.93 21.15
N CYS A 190 -3.84 -1.84 20.19
CA CYS A 190 -3.43 -1.48 18.85
C CYS A 190 -4.63 -1.11 17.98
N THR A 191 -4.41 -0.13 17.11
CA THR A 191 -5.34 0.25 16.03
C THR A 191 -4.65 0.05 14.69
N PHE A 192 -5.40 -0.46 13.70
CA PHE A 192 -4.86 -0.77 12.39
C PHE A 192 -5.67 -0.05 11.31
N ARG A 193 -4.99 0.74 10.49
CA ARG A 193 -5.49 1.26 9.22
C ARG A 193 -4.90 0.42 8.11
N VAL A 194 -5.72 -0.36 7.44
CA VAL A 194 -5.27 -1.32 6.42
C VAL A 194 -5.61 -0.79 5.05
N ALA A 195 -4.57 -0.52 4.25
CA ALA A 195 -4.71 -0.05 2.87
C ALA A 195 -5.22 -1.19 1.97
N CYS A 196 -6.47 -1.06 1.53
CA CYS A 196 -7.18 -2.04 0.73
C CYS A 196 -8.01 -1.35 -0.35
N ASP A 197 -7.57 -1.43 -1.60
CA ASP A 197 -8.24 -0.80 -2.75
C ASP A 197 -9.10 -1.79 -3.56
N VAL A 198 -9.35 -2.98 -3.02
CA VAL A 198 -10.21 -4.00 -3.64
C VAL A 198 -11.41 -4.30 -2.76
N THR A 199 -12.52 -4.69 -3.38
CA THR A 199 -13.79 -4.95 -2.68
C THR A 199 -14.20 -6.42 -2.69
N ASN A 200 -13.33 -7.31 -3.14
CA ASN A 200 -13.61 -8.74 -3.23
C ASN A 200 -13.97 -9.33 -1.86
N PRO A 201 -15.02 -10.16 -1.77
CA PRO A 201 -15.32 -10.93 -0.56
C PRO A 201 -14.27 -12.02 -0.32
N LEU A 202 -14.28 -12.63 0.86
CA LEU A 202 -13.30 -13.64 1.24
C LEU A 202 -13.29 -14.85 0.30
N CYS A 203 -14.45 -15.40 0.00
CA CYS A 203 -14.61 -16.62 -0.79
C CYS A 203 -15.78 -16.50 -1.79
N GLY A 204 -15.94 -17.50 -2.65
CA GLY A 204 -16.91 -17.55 -3.72
C GLY A 204 -16.35 -17.11 -5.07
N PRO A 205 -17.18 -16.99 -6.13
CA PRO A 205 -16.72 -16.74 -7.50
C PRO A 205 -15.92 -15.43 -7.68
N MET A 206 -16.15 -14.44 -6.82
CA MET A 206 -15.43 -13.17 -6.77
C MET A 206 -14.48 -13.09 -5.57
N GLY A 207 -14.27 -14.22 -4.89
CA GLY A 207 -13.44 -14.31 -3.69
C GLY A 207 -11.94 -14.32 -3.95
N SER A 208 -11.19 -14.35 -2.86
CA SER A 208 -9.73 -14.29 -2.86
C SER A 208 -9.08 -15.34 -3.76
N SER A 209 -9.44 -16.61 -3.58
CA SER A 209 -8.82 -17.73 -4.31
C SER A 209 -9.14 -17.70 -5.79
N ALA A 210 -10.41 -17.40 -6.14
CA ALA A 210 -10.87 -17.37 -7.53
C ALA A 210 -10.18 -16.25 -8.34
N ILE A 211 -10.06 -15.06 -7.76
CA ILE A 211 -9.55 -13.87 -8.47
C ILE A 211 -8.02 -13.78 -8.41
N TYR A 212 -7.43 -14.04 -7.26
CA TYR A 212 -6.00 -13.80 -7.02
C TYR A 212 -5.14 -15.06 -6.90
N GLY A 213 -5.76 -16.24 -6.75
CA GLY A 213 -5.05 -17.51 -6.63
C GLY A 213 -4.18 -17.85 -7.84
N PRO A 214 -4.67 -17.71 -9.08
CA PRO A 214 -3.90 -18.10 -10.28
C PRO A 214 -2.55 -17.38 -10.40
N GLN A 215 -2.47 -16.09 -10.15
CA GLN A 215 -1.20 -15.34 -10.19
C GLN A 215 -0.19 -15.76 -9.11
N LYS A 216 -0.68 -16.42 -8.04
CA LYS A 216 0.12 -16.98 -6.95
C LYS A 216 0.51 -18.44 -7.17
N GLY A 217 0.18 -18.99 -8.34
CA GLY A 217 0.50 -20.36 -8.73
C GLY A 217 -0.58 -21.40 -8.40
N ALA A 218 -1.79 -20.99 -8.04
CA ALA A 218 -2.88 -21.93 -7.80
C ALA A 218 -3.38 -22.57 -9.11
N THR A 219 -3.50 -23.90 -9.13
CA THR A 219 -4.25 -24.61 -10.17
C THR A 219 -5.76 -24.45 -9.96
N PRO A 220 -6.60 -24.76 -10.96
CA PRO A 220 -8.06 -24.73 -10.78
C PRO A 220 -8.56 -25.59 -9.60
N GLU A 221 -7.92 -26.74 -9.35
CA GLU A 221 -8.24 -27.62 -8.24
C GLU A 221 -7.89 -26.95 -6.91
N MET A 222 -6.67 -26.36 -6.80
CA MET A 222 -6.24 -25.61 -5.62
C MET A 222 -7.15 -24.41 -5.34
N VAL A 223 -7.60 -23.71 -6.39
CA VAL A 223 -8.54 -22.58 -6.22
C VAL A 223 -9.81 -23.04 -5.50
N LYS A 224 -10.37 -24.18 -5.91
CA LYS A 224 -11.56 -24.72 -5.27
C LYS A 224 -11.31 -25.13 -3.83
N GLU A 225 -10.22 -25.85 -3.58
CA GLU A 225 -9.82 -26.30 -2.24
C GLU A 225 -9.58 -25.12 -1.29
N LEU A 226 -8.89 -24.09 -1.75
CA LEU A 226 -8.63 -22.87 -0.98
C LEU A 226 -9.92 -22.08 -0.71
N ASP A 227 -10.84 -22.02 -1.65
CA ASP A 227 -12.11 -21.33 -1.49
C ASP A 227 -13.00 -22.02 -0.44
N GLU A 228 -13.09 -23.35 -0.49
CA GLU A 228 -13.78 -24.18 0.51
C GLU A 228 -13.14 -24.02 1.91
N ALA A 229 -11.81 -23.98 2.00
CA ALA A 229 -11.08 -23.77 3.25
C ALA A 229 -11.31 -22.38 3.83
N LEU A 230 -11.31 -21.33 3.02
CA LEU A 230 -11.65 -19.97 3.45
C LEU A 230 -13.09 -19.84 3.94
N LEU A 231 -14.04 -20.54 3.29
CA LEU A 231 -15.42 -20.57 3.74
C LEU A 231 -15.52 -21.21 5.13
N HIS A 232 -14.93 -22.40 5.30
CA HIS A 232 -14.90 -23.10 6.58
C HIS A 232 -14.23 -22.27 7.69
N TYR A 233 -13.10 -21.64 7.38
CA TYR A 233 -12.41 -20.74 8.30
C TYR A 233 -13.29 -19.58 8.75
N ALA A 234 -14.03 -18.97 7.82
CA ALA A 234 -14.96 -17.89 8.15
C ALA A 234 -16.12 -18.35 9.06
N GLU A 235 -16.63 -19.56 8.85
CA GLU A 235 -17.68 -20.15 9.68
C GLU A 235 -17.18 -20.39 11.11
N LEU A 236 -16.00 -21.01 11.28
CA LEU A 236 -15.37 -21.19 12.58
C LEU A 236 -15.03 -19.85 13.26
N SER A 237 -14.59 -18.85 12.48
CA SER A 237 -14.32 -17.53 13.02
C SER A 237 -15.58 -16.87 13.59
N LYS A 238 -16.73 -17.08 12.93
CA LYS A 238 -18.01 -16.52 13.38
C LYS A 238 -18.52 -17.15 14.69
N GLU A 239 -18.14 -18.38 14.98
CA GLU A 239 -18.45 -19.02 16.27
C GLU A 239 -17.71 -18.33 17.44
N THR A 240 -16.56 -17.73 17.17
CA THR A 240 -15.72 -17.06 18.18
C THR A 240 -15.94 -15.54 18.20
N PHE A 241 -16.21 -14.94 17.03
CA PHE A 241 -16.33 -13.51 16.82
C PHE A 241 -17.62 -13.18 16.06
N ASP A 242 -18.66 -12.70 16.74
CA ASP A 242 -19.98 -12.40 16.17
C ASP A 242 -19.95 -11.44 14.99
N HIS A 243 -18.93 -10.56 14.94
CA HIS A 243 -18.76 -9.55 13.86
C HIS A 243 -18.01 -10.09 12.63
N ALA A 244 -17.54 -11.34 12.63
CA ALA A 244 -16.89 -11.94 11.48
C ALA A 244 -17.86 -11.97 10.28
N ASP A 245 -17.49 -11.26 9.22
CA ASP A 245 -18.29 -11.16 7.98
C ASP A 245 -17.42 -11.40 6.75
N ARG A 246 -17.56 -12.58 6.15
CA ARG A 246 -16.84 -12.98 4.94
C ARG A 246 -17.24 -12.21 3.68
N LEU A 247 -18.38 -11.53 3.72
CA LEU A 247 -18.92 -10.77 2.58
C LEU A 247 -18.57 -9.28 2.66
N TYR A 248 -18.01 -8.81 3.77
CA TYR A 248 -17.59 -7.43 3.89
C TYR A 248 -16.59 -7.08 2.77
N PRO A 249 -16.76 -5.92 2.07
CA PRO A 249 -15.87 -5.54 0.98
C PRO A 249 -14.40 -5.49 1.41
N GLY A 250 -13.52 -6.17 0.65
CA GLY A 250 -12.09 -6.21 0.93
C GLY A 250 -11.61 -7.38 1.80
N THR A 251 -12.52 -8.21 2.33
CA THR A 251 -12.12 -9.39 3.13
C THR A 251 -11.31 -10.41 2.34
N GLY A 252 -11.49 -10.47 1.01
CA GLY A 252 -10.69 -11.32 0.12
C GLY A 252 -9.33 -10.74 -0.26
N ALA A 253 -9.04 -9.50 0.10
CA ALA A 253 -7.75 -8.88 -0.21
C ALA A 253 -6.59 -9.70 0.36
N ALA A 254 -5.51 -9.78 -0.42
CA ALA A 254 -4.25 -10.42 -0.01
C ALA A 254 -4.39 -11.84 0.53
N GLY A 255 -5.23 -12.66 -0.13
CA GLY A 255 -5.37 -14.07 0.29
C GLY A 255 -6.19 -14.26 1.56
N GLY A 256 -7.05 -13.30 1.91
CA GLY A 256 -7.86 -13.29 3.13
C GLY A 256 -7.30 -12.47 4.29
N MET A 257 -6.18 -11.75 4.09
CA MET A 257 -5.62 -10.85 5.10
C MET A 257 -6.62 -9.77 5.53
N GLY A 258 -7.43 -9.24 4.59
CA GLY A 258 -8.49 -8.28 4.92
C GLY A 258 -9.48 -8.85 5.94
N PHE A 259 -9.89 -10.11 5.79
CA PHE A 259 -10.74 -10.79 6.75
C PHE A 259 -10.05 -10.98 8.10
N ALA A 260 -8.78 -11.41 8.09
CA ALA A 260 -8.01 -11.61 9.31
C ALA A 260 -7.92 -10.31 10.13
N PHE A 261 -7.56 -9.21 9.49
CA PHE A 261 -7.50 -7.91 10.18
C PHE A 261 -8.85 -7.49 10.76
N LEU A 262 -9.93 -7.52 9.95
CA LEU A 262 -11.25 -7.09 10.39
C LEU A 262 -11.83 -7.96 11.52
N THR A 263 -11.55 -9.25 11.51
CA THR A 263 -12.15 -10.19 12.46
C THR A 263 -11.37 -10.30 13.77
N TYR A 264 -10.03 -10.24 13.70
CA TYR A 264 -9.17 -10.60 14.83
C TYR A 264 -8.46 -9.41 15.46
N THR A 265 -8.60 -8.21 14.88
CA THR A 265 -7.96 -6.98 15.38
C THR A 265 -8.94 -5.81 15.38
N ASN A 266 -8.49 -4.65 15.89
CA ASN A 266 -9.25 -3.39 15.81
C ASN A 266 -8.95 -2.67 14.47
N ALA A 267 -9.04 -3.37 13.34
CA ALA A 267 -8.71 -2.84 12.05
C ALA A 267 -9.90 -2.20 11.33
N VAL A 268 -9.57 -1.20 10.49
CA VAL A 268 -10.45 -0.68 9.45
C VAL A 268 -9.77 -0.84 8.10
N LEU A 269 -10.53 -1.27 7.08
CA LEU A 269 -10.06 -1.28 5.70
C LEU A 269 -10.41 0.05 5.06
N GLU A 270 -9.42 0.71 4.47
CA GLU A 270 -9.57 2.01 3.83
C GLU A 270 -8.77 2.06 2.54
N SER A 271 -9.14 2.96 1.64
CA SER A 271 -8.31 3.20 0.46
C SER A 271 -6.91 3.69 0.87
N GLY A 272 -5.88 3.11 0.24
CA GLY A 272 -4.49 3.45 0.54
C GLY A 272 -4.21 4.94 0.37
N ILE A 273 -4.73 5.54 -0.71
CA ILE A 273 -4.56 6.98 -0.94
C ILE A 273 -5.23 7.82 0.16
N LYS A 274 -6.42 7.42 0.67
CA LYS A 274 -7.08 8.14 1.76
C LYS A 274 -6.19 8.17 3.01
N ILE A 275 -5.64 7.02 3.40
CA ILE A 275 -4.74 6.92 4.54
C ILE A 275 -3.56 7.88 4.37
N VAL A 276 -2.89 7.84 3.22
CA VAL A 276 -1.71 8.67 2.95
C VAL A 276 -2.03 10.16 2.99
N LEU A 277 -3.14 10.59 2.39
CA LEU A 277 -3.55 12.00 2.39
C LEU A 277 -3.81 12.53 3.81
N GLU A 278 -4.44 11.73 4.66
CA GLU A 278 -4.74 12.08 6.04
C GLU A 278 -3.46 12.09 6.90
N GLU A 279 -2.65 11.03 6.83
CA GLU A 279 -1.43 10.90 7.64
C GLU A 279 -0.37 11.96 7.31
N THR A 280 -0.29 12.38 6.04
CA THR A 280 0.65 13.42 5.62
C THR A 280 0.17 14.85 5.91
N GLY A 281 -1.08 15.01 6.35
CA GLY A 281 -1.68 16.34 6.57
C GLY A 281 -1.77 17.17 5.29
N LEU A 282 -1.87 16.51 4.14
CA LEU A 282 -1.80 17.16 2.83
C LEU A 282 -2.94 18.18 2.63
N GLU A 283 -4.13 17.92 3.18
CA GLU A 283 -5.28 18.81 3.06
C GLU A 283 -5.01 20.20 3.65
N ASP A 284 -4.35 20.27 4.80
CA ASP A 284 -4.04 21.54 5.45
C ASP A 284 -3.06 22.38 4.62
N GLU A 285 -2.09 21.75 4.00
CA GLU A 285 -1.14 22.42 3.11
C GLU A 285 -1.79 22.97 1.83
N MET A 286 -2.85 22.33 1.36
CA MET A 286 -3.54 22.74 0.13
C MET A 286 -4.42 23.98 0.30
N LYS A 287 -4.90 24.27 1.51
CA LYS A 287 -5.90 25.34 1.75
C LYS A 287 -5.47 26.71 1.23
N ASP A 288 -4.20 27.03 1.30
CA ASP A 288 -3.62 28.30 0.85
C ASP A 288 -2.67 28.17 -0.36
N ALA A 289 -2.62 27.00 -1.00
CA ALA A 289 -1.82 26.78 -2.19
C ALA A 289 -2.37 27.51 -3.42
N ASP A 290 -1.49 28.02 -4.28
CA ASP A 290 -1.82 28.52 -5.61
C ASP A 290 -1.95 27.39 -6.62
N PHE A 291 -1.07 26.38 -6.49
CA PHE A 291 -1.03 25.19 -7.33
C PHE A 291 -0.81 23.94 -6.47
N VAL A 292 -1.42 22.85 -6.89
CA VAL A 292 -1.14 21.50 -6.40
C VAL A 292 -0.55 20.70 -7.57
N ILE A 293 0.58 20.04 -7.34
CA ILE A 293 1.25 19.21 -8.35
C ILE A 293 1.21 17.76 -7.88
N THR A 294 0.79 16.90 -8.79
CA THR A 294 0.74 15.45 -8.58
C THR A 294 1.31 14.70 -9.79
N GLY A 295 1.19 13.39 -9.82
CA GLY A 295 1.62 12.55 -10.95
C GLY A 295 2.05 11.17 -10.51
N GLU A 296 2.50 10.39 -11.47
CA GLU A 296 3.01 9.03 -11.32
C GLU A 296 3.82 8.60 -12.54
N GLY A 297 4.35 7.36 -12.53
CA GLY A 297 5.15 6.85 -13.66
C GLY A 297 4.40 6.82 -14.99
N ARG A 298 3.10 6.53 -15.00
CA ARG A 298 2.27 6.51 -16.21
C ARG A 298 0.84 6.94 -15.91
N LEU A 299 0.37 7.99 -16.57
CA LEU A 299 -1.04 8.38 -16.55
C LEU A 299 -1.83 7.65 -17.66
N ASP A 300 -2.90 7.00 -17.26
CA ASP A 300 -3.81 6.22 -18.10
C ASP A 300 -5.24 6.26 -17.55
N SER A 301 -6.18 5.54 -18.20
CA SER A 301 -7.56 5.44 -17.73
C SER A 301 -7.69 4.76 -16.35
N GLN A 302 -6.74 3.91 -15.97
CA GLN A 302 -6.74 3.29 -14.64
C GLN A 302 -6.38 4.31 -13.55
N THR A 303 -5.58 5.33 -13.86
CA THR A 303 -5.32 6.44 -12.94
C THR A 303 -6.61 7.11 -12.51
N ALA A 304 -7.55 7.31 -13.45
CA ALA A 304 -8.86 7.92 -13.20
C ALA A 304 -9.79 7.09 -12.28
N LEU A 305 -9.50 5.80 -12.08
CA LEU A 305 -10.27 4.91 -11.19
C LEU A 305 -9.92 5.07 -9.70
N GLY A 306 -9.32 6.21 -9.31
CA GLY A 306 -9.07 6.53 -7.90
C GLY A 306 -7.66 6.27 -7.41
N LYS A 307 -6.67 6.12 -8.31
CA LYS A 307 -5.26 6.07 -7.92
C LYS A 307 -4.77 7.37 -7.29
N ALA A 308 -3.57 7.34 -6.72
CA ALA A 308 -2.99 8.42 -5.95
C ALA A 308 -3.09 9.81 -6.61
N PRO A 309 -2.79 10.03 -7.91
CA PRO A 309 -2.91 11.36 -8.50
C PRO A 309 -4.33 11.91 -8.50
N ILE A 310 -5.34 11.06 -8.69
CA ILE A 310 -6.75 11.48 -8.68
C ILE A 310 -7.22 11.77 -7.25
N GLY A 311 -6.76 10.99 -6.26
CA GLY A 311 -7.04 11.29 -4.85
C GLY A 311 -6.54 12.68 -4.45
N VAL A 312 -5.32 13.03 -4.85
CA VAL A 312 -4.74 14.38 -4.66
C VAL A 312 -5.57 15.43 -5.40
N ALA A 313 -5.95 15.17 -6.66
CA ALA A 313 -6.74 16.11 -7.46
C ALA A 313 -8.12 16.38 -6.83
N HIS A 314 -8.83 15.34 -6.42
CA HIS A 314 -10.12 15.49 -5.76
C HIS A 314 -10.02 16.29 -4.47
N LEU A 315 -8.99 16.03 -3.65
CA LEU A 315 -8.76 16.80 -2.42
C LEU A 315 -8.47 18.27 -2.73
N ALA A 316 -7.61 18.55 -3.70
CA ALA A 316 -7.30 19.92 -4.14
C ALA A 316 -8.54 20.66 -4.66
N LYS A 317 -9.40 19.98 -5.42
CA LYS A 317 -10.65 20.55 -5.97
C LYS A 317 -11.67 20.91 -4.90
N LYS A 318 -11.72 20.20 -3.76
CA LYS A 318 -12.55 20.63 -2.60
C LYS A 318 -12.20 22.06 -2.13
N HIS A 319 -10.92 22.46 -2.30
CA HIS A 319 -10.41 23.78 -1.94
C HIS A 319 -10.26 24.73 -3.14
N GLY A 320 -10.82 24.38 -4.31
CA GLY A 320 -10.80 25.21 -5.52
C GLY A 320 -9.41 25.41 -6.12
N LYS A 321 -8.45 24.48 -5.86
CA LYS A 321 -7.08 24.64 -6.30
C LYS A 321 -6.85 24.17 -7.72
N LYS A 322 -5.84 24.76 -8.39
CA LYS A 322 -5.37 24.36 -9.72
C LYS A 322 -4.45 23.16 -9.58
N VAL A 323 -4.71 22.10 -10.37
CA VAL A 323 -3.98 20.83 -10.28
C VAL A 323 -3.23 20.56 -11.57
N LEU A 324 -1.92 20.43 -11.47
CA LEU A 324 -1.05 20.02 -12.58
C LEU A 324 -0.50 18.62 -12.27
N ALA A 325 -0.34 17.79 -13.32
CA ALA A 325 0.29 16.48 -13.16
C ALA A 325 1.50 16.33 -14.08
N PHE A 326 2.54 15.63 -13.57
CA PHE A 326 3.70 15.23 -14.34
C PHE A 326 3.79 13.70 -14.34
N ALA A 327 4.13 13.12 -15.50
CA ALA A 327 4.21 11.66 -15.64
C ALA A 327 5.42 11.23 -16.45
N GLY A 328 5.94 10.05 -16.15
CA GLY A 328 6.99 9.42 -16.96
C GLY A 328 6.53 9.20 -18.39
N CYS A 329 5.31 8.70 -18.57
CA CYS A 329 4.66 8.58 -19.89
C CYS A 329 3.15 8.77 -19.80
N LEU A 330 2.53 8.97 -20.95
CA LEU A 330 1.09 9.14 -21.12
C LEU A 330 0.56 8.10 -22.10
N THR A 331 -0.62 7.57 -21.84
CA THR A 331 -1.36 6.75 -22.81
C THR A 331 -2.36 7.60 -23.59
N PRO A 332 -2.85 7.15 -24.77
CA PRO A 332 -3.82 7.89 -25.54
C PRO A 332 -5.12 8.23 -24.79
N ASP A 333 -5.48 7.46 -23.77
CA ASP A 333 -6.67 7.59 -22.93
C ASP A 333 -6.44 8.41 -21.66
N ALA A 334 -5.22 8.95 -21.44
CA ALA A 334 -4.90 9.77 -20.27
C ALA A 334 -5.81 11.02 -20.13
N GLY A 335 -6.45 11.48 -21.22
CA GLY A 335 -7.37 12.62 -21.21
C GLY A 335 -8.51 12.50 -20.18
N VAL A 336 -8.91 11.29 -19.81
CA VAL A 336 -9.90 11.04 -18.77
C VAL A 336 -9.49 11.62 -17.41
N CYS A 337 -8.20 11.81 -17.16
CA CYS A 337 -7.70 12.42 -15.93
C CYS A 337 -8.12 13.90 -15.80
N ASN A 338 -8.32 14.61 -16.91
CA ASN A 338 -8.82 15.99 -16.89
C ASN A 338 -10.28 16.05 -16.39
N GLU A 339 -11.09 15.07 -16.74
CA GLU A 339 -12.48 14.97 -16.27
C GLU A 339 -12.54 14.63 -14.77
N ASN A 340 -11.44 14.13 -14.20
CA ASN A 340 -11.31 13.72 -12.80
C ASN A 340 -10.46 14.68 -11.95
N GLY A 341 -10.40 15.97 -12.34
CA GLY A 341 -9.88 17.05 -11.50
C GLY A 341 -8.43 17.47 -11.74
N ILE A 342 -7.70 16.85 -12.70
CA ILE A 342 -6.40 17.32 -13.13
C ILE A 342 -6.60 18.37 -14.24
N ASP A 343 -6.24 19.64 -14.00
CA ASP A 343 -6.44 20.72 -14.97
C ASP A 343 -5.53 20.56 -16.21
N ALA A 344 -4.28 20.14 -16.01
CA ALA A 344 -3.37 19.85 -17.11
C ALA A 344 -2.32 18.80 -16.67
N PHE A 345 -1.88 17.97 -17.61
CA PHE A 345 -0.83 16.99 -17.38
C PHE A 345 0.25 17.03 -18.47
N PHE A 346 1.47 16.69 -18.09
CA PHE A 346 2.66 16.82 -18.93
C PHE A 346 3.54 15.57 -18.81
N PRO A 347 4.03 15.00 -19.94
CA PRO A 347 5.08 14.00 -19.90
C PRO A 347 6.41 14.67 -19.54
N ILE A 348 7.25 13.98 -18.78
CA ILE A 348 8.59 14.48 -18.46
C ILE A 348 9.61 14.20 -19.59
N LEU A 349 9.30 13.27 -20.51
CA LEU A 349 10.19 12.93 -21.62
C LEU A 349 10.29 14.08 -22.60
N ARG A 350 11.51 14.58 -22.80
CA ARG A 350 11.83 15.78 -23.63
C ARG A 350 12.41 15.44 -24.98
N ARG A 351 12.79 14.20 -25.21
CA ARG A 351 13.36 13.68 -26.46
C ARG A 351 13.01 12.21 -26.63
N VAL A 352 13.18 11.68 -27.82
CA VAL A 352 13.04 10.25 -28.08
C VAL A 352 14.27 9.55 -27.50
N ILE A 353 14.06 8.65 -26.55
CA ILE A 353 15.07 7.83 -25.87
C ILE A 353 14.50 6.44 -25.62
N THR A 354 15.35 5.48 -25.30
CA THR A 354 14.90 4.15 -24.91
C THR A 354 14.24 4.19 -23.52
N VAL A 355 13.39 3.20 -23.23
CA VAL A 355 12.78 3.06 -21.89
C VAL A 355 13.86 2.93 -20.81
N GLN A 356 14.92 2.18 -21.09
CA GLN A 356 16.02 2.00 -20.15
C GLN A 356 16.68 3.34 -19.81
N GLU A 357 17.05 4.15 -20.82
CA GLU A 357 17.62 5.49 -20.61
C GLU A 357 16.65 6.42 -19.88
N ALA A 358 15.34 6.33 -20.16
CA ALA A 358 14.32 7.14 -19.52
C ALA A 358 14.17 6.82 -18.03
N MET A 359 14.37 5.56 -17.66
CA MET A 359 14.26 5.07 -16.28
C MET A 359 15.54 5.25 -15.47
N GLU A 360 16.66 5.60 -16.08
CA GLU A 360 17.87 5.97 -15.34
C GLU A 360 17.58 7.17 -14.45
N LYS A 361 17.93 7.06 -13.17
CA LYS A 361 17.57 8.02 -12.12
C LYS A 361 17.95 9.47 -12.48
N GLU A 362 19.19 9.69 -12.93
CA GLU A 362 19.66 11.03 -13.30
C GLU A 362 18.92 11.59 -14.50
N ASN A 363 18.61 10.76 -15.50
CA ASN A 363 17.86 11.18 -16.68
C ASN A 363 16.41 11.55 -16.31
N ALA A 364 15.76 10.73 -15.50
CA ALA A 364 14.39 10.99 -15.03
C ALA A 364 14.32 12.28 -14.20
N ARG A 365 15.28 12.48 -13.31
CA ARG A 365 15.40 13.69 -12.47
C ARG A 365 15.58 14.95 -13.33
N GLU A 366 16.55 14.95 -14.24
CA GLU A 366 16.79 16.09 -15.14
C GLU A 366 15.58 16.37 -16.04
N ASN A 367 14.95 15.34 -16.58
CA ASN A 367 13.74 15.48 -17.37
C ASN A 367 12.59 16.11 -16.56
N MET A 368 12.39 15.70 -15.32
CA MET A 368 11.40 16.28 -14.41
C MET A 368 11.67 17.77 -14.19
N ILE A 369 12.88 18.12 -13.76
CA ILE A 369 13.28 19.51 -13.50
C ILE A 369 12.98 20.40 -14.70
N ARG A 370 13.45 19.99 -15.89
CA ARG A 370 13.31 20.80 -17.11
C ARG A 370 11.88 20.89 -17.62
N SER A 371 11.10 19.85 -17.50
CA SER A 371 9.69 19.89 -17.90
C SER A 371 8.90 20.82 -17.01
N VAL A 372 9.11 20.73 -15.70
CA VAL A 372 8.50 21.63 -14.70
C VAL A 372 8.94 23.09 -14.93
N GLU A 373 10.21 23.33 -15.15
CA GLU A 373 10.74 24.67 -15.47
C GLU A 373 9.96 25.29 -16.64
N GLN A 374 9.75 24.56 -17.75
CA GLN A 374 9.06 25.11 -18.92
C GLN A 374 7.59 25.41 -18.64
N VAL A 375 6.91 24.57 -17.89
CA VAL A 375 5.51 24.81 -17.49
C VAL A 375 5.42 26.06 -16.62
N PHE A 376 6.32 26.25 -15.65
CA PHE A 376 6.32 27.44 -14.80
C PHE A 376 6.79 28.72 -15.51
N ARG A 377 7.64 28.61 -16.55
CA ARG A 377 7.92 29.73 -17.46
C ARG A 377 6.68 30.17 -18.23
N LEU A 378 5.87 29.20 -18.70
CA LEU A 378 4.60 29.52 -19.37
C LEU A 378 3.65 30.21 -18.41
N ILE A 379 3.49 29.68 -17.17
CA ILE A 379 2.65 30.30 -16.13
C ILE A 379 3.09 31.75 -15.88
N LYS A 380 4.40 32.00 -15.77
CA LYS A 380 4.95 33.34 -15.56
C LYS A 380 4.73 34.29 -16.75
N ALA A 381 4.70 33.78 -17.96
CA ALA A 381 4.51 34.58 -19.16
C ALA A 381 3.05 35.00 -19.38
N VAL A 382 2.07 34.33 -18.75
CA VAL A 382 0.63 34.61 -18.90
C VAL A 382 -0.01 35.26 -17.68
N GLN A 383 0.74 35.44 -16.60
CA GLN A 383 0.36 36.26 -15.44
C GLN A 383 0.61 37.76 -15.71
#